data_96a716b6a03c1ef42ef27aeb589511b8
#
_entry.id   96a716b6a03c1ef42ef27aeb589511b8
#
_cell.length_a   1.000
_cell.length_b   1.000
_cell.length_c   1.000
_cell.angle_alpha   90.00
_cell.angle_beta   90.00
_cell.angle_gamma   90.00
#
_symmetry.space_group_name_H-M   'P 1'
#
loop_
_entity.id
_entity.type
_entity.pdbx_description
1 polymer ?
#
loop_
_entity_poly.entity_id
_entity_poly.type
_entity_poly.pdbx_seq_one_letter_code
_entity_poly.pdbx_strand_id
1 'polypeptide(L)'
;MEKPYMLTYDLNSPGQKYEELRNVIKKEISNGHCNYWKPSFLFRSSLSTSEMIEKLKPYLDSGDKLFVTEIVNNKQGWLTKEQWDFINHNIFI
;
A
#
# COMPACT_ATOMS: atom_id res chain seq x y z
N MET A 1 16.59 4.88 2.03
CA MET A 1 16.18 4.32 3.34
C MET A 1 14.72 3.91 3.28
N GLU A 2 14.43 2.72 3.71
CA GLU A 2 13.05 2.21 3.70
C GLU A 2 12.25 2.76 4.86
N LYS A 3 10.98 3.05 4.58
CA LYS A 3 10.03 3.52 5.57
C LYS A 3 8.71 2.77 5.41
N PRO A 4 7.90 2.73 6.46
CA PRO A 4 6.59 2.09 6.37
C PRO A 4 5.54 3.06 5.83
N TYR A 5 4.65 2.53 5.00
CA TYR A 5 3.59 3.31 4.37
C TYR A 5 2.27 2.55 4.42
N MET A 6 1.20 3.32 4.34
CA MET A 6 -0.13 2.79 4.07
C MET A 6 -0.65 3.44 2.80
N LEU A 7 -1.22 2.62 1.91
CA LEU A 7 -1.85 3.08 0.69
C LEU A 7 -3.26 2.53 0.66
N THR A 8 -4.22 3.40 0.39
CA THR A 8 -5.61 3.00 0.23
C THR A 8 -6.15 3.59 -1.07
N TYR A 9 -7.09 2.89 -1.70
CA TYR A 9 -7.63 3.33 -2.97
C TYR A 9 -9.08 2.94 -3.12
N ASP A 10 -9.76 3.68 -4.00
CA ASP A 10 -11.15 3.42 -4.38
C ASP A 10 -11.24 3.69 -5.89
N LEU A 11 -11.33 2.63 -6.69
CA LEU A 11 -11.34 2.74 -8.13
C LEU A 11 -12.77 2.86 -8.64
N ASN A 12 -12.98 3.85 -9.50
CA ASN A 12 -14.28 4.14 -10.06
C ASN A 12 -14.80 3.01 -10.96
N SER A 13 -13.90 2.30 -11.63
CA SER A 13 -14.23 1.16 -12.46
C SER A 13 -13.40 -0.05 -12.05
N PRO A 14 -13.73 -0.67 -10.90
CA PRO A 14 -12.96 -1.81 -10.42
C PRO A 14 -13.05 -2.97 -11.43
N GLY A 15 -11.92 -3.61 -11.64
CA GLY A 15 -11.80 -4.71 -12.57
C GLY A 15 -11.08 -4.41 -13.86
N GLN A 16 -10.97 -3.14 -14.26
CA GLN A 16 -10.25 -2.79 -15.48
C GLN A 16 -8.75 -2.74 -15.28
N LYS A 17 -8.28 -1.94 -14.32
CA LYS A 17 -6.86 -1.76 -14.07
C LYS A 17 -6.48 -2.16 -12.65
N TYR A 18 -7.36 -2.84 -11.97
CA TYR A 18 -7.21 -3.22 -10.58
C TYR A 18 -5.99 -4.11 -10.38
N GLU A 19 -5.86 -5.14 -11.21
CA GLU A 19 -4.73 -6.08 -11.11
C GLU A 19 -3.41 -5.41 -11.46
N GLU A 20 -3.38 -4.58 -12.49
CA GLU A 20 -2.17 -3.86 -12.86
C GLU A 20 -1.73 -2.92 -11.73
N LEU A 21 -2.67 -2.19 -11.14
CA LEU A 21 -2.38 -1.31 -10.02
C LEU A 21 -1.78 -2.09 -8.86
N ARG A 22 -2.41 -3.20 -8.48
CA ARG A 22 -1.93 -4.05 -7.39
C ARG A 22 -0.55 -4.61 -7.69
N ASN A 23 -0.31 -5.02 -8.92
CA ASN A 23 0.98 -5.56 -9.32
C ASN A 23 2.09 -4.50 -9.23
N VAL A 24 1.81 -3.26 -9.61
CA VAL A 24 2.78 -2.17 -9.47
C VAL A 24 3.09 -1.93 -7.99
N ILE A 25 2.09 -1.91 -7.13
CA ILE A 25 2.30 -1.74 -5.69
C ILE A 25 3.21 -2.84 -5.16
N LYS A 26 2.93 -4.09 -5.51
CA LYS A 26 3.65 -5.25 -4.98
C LYS A 26 5.07 -5.36 -5.52
N LYS A 27 5.26 -5.05 -6.80
CA LYS A 27 6.53 -5.37 -7.50
C LYS A 27 7.44 -4.18 -7.70
N GLU A 28 6.89 -2.97 -7.85
CA GLU A 28 7.69 -1.80 -8.19
C GLU A 28 7.81 -0.79 -7.06
N ILE A 29 6.89 -0.82 -6.10
CA ILE A 29 6.85 0.15 -5.02
C ILE A 29 7.31 -0.47 -3.70
N SER A 30 6.78 -1.63 -3.35
CA SER A 30 7.01 -2.22 -2.03
C SER A 30 8.19 -3.18 -2.00
N ASN A 31 8.87 -3.21 -0.85
CA ASN A 31 9.91 -4.19 -0.53
C ASN A 31 9.42 -5.16 0.55
N GLY A 32 8.13 -5.28 0.72
CA GLY A 32 7.48 -6.13 1.69
C GLY A 32 6.12 -5.52 1.99
N HIS A 33 5.07 -6.31 1.87
CA HIS A 33 3.72 -5.78 1.97
C HIS A 33 2.77 -6.78 2.60
N CYS A 34 1.63 -6.26 3.09
CA CYS A 34 0.47 -7.08 3.39
C CYS A 34 -0.79 -6.34 2.95
N ASN A 35 -1.84 -7.12 2.72
CA ASN A 35 -3.12 -6.60 2.24
C ASN A 35 -4.24 -7.39 2.93
N TYR A 36 -4.39 -7.15 4.23
CA TYR A 36 -5.35 -7.90 5.03
C TYR A 36 -6.79 -7.41 4.84
N TRP A 37 -6.97 -6.18 4.33
CA TRP A 37 -8.27 -5.67 3.94
C TRP A 37 -8.14 -5.03 2.56
N LYS A 38 -9.11 -5.31 1.72
CA LYS A 38 -8.96 -5.22 0.27
C LYS A 38 -8.44 -3.92 -0.32
N PRO A 39 -8.96 -2.73 0.01
CA PRO A 39 -8.49 -1.52 -0.66
C PRO A 39 -7.24 -0.92 -0.04
N SER A 40 -6.57 -1.63 0.85
CA SER A 40 -5.47 -1.03 1.59
C SER A 40 -4.26 -1.95 1.66
N PHE A 41 -3.09 -1.36 1.51
CA PHE A 41 -1.80 -2.02 1.66
C PHE A 41 -1.00 -1.37 2.77
N LEU A 42 -0.34 -2.20 3.56
CA LEU A 42 0.75 -1.75 4.41
C LEU A 42 2.04 -2.29 3.79
N PHE A 43 3.05 -1.45 3.67
CA PHE A 43 4.28 -1.88 2.99
C PHE A 43 5.46 -1.03 3.40
N ARG A 44 6.64 -1.52 3.08
CA ARG A 44 7.88 -0.74 3.22
C ARG A 44 8.36 -0.36 1.84
N SER A 45 8.91 0.83 1.71
CA SER A 45 9.43 1.31 0.43
C SER A 45 10.55 2.30 0.64
N SER A 46 11.49 2.32 -0.29
CA SER A 46 12.53 3.36 -0.36
C SER A 46 12.11 4.54 -1.23
N LEU A 47 10.95 4.44 -1.89
CA LEU A 47 10.44 5.52 -2.74
C LEU A 47 9.76 6.60 -1.90
N SER A 48 9.76 7.82 -2.41
CA SER A 48 8.93 8.89 -1.86
C SER A 48 7.48 8.68 -2.28
N THR A 49 6.56 9.32 -1.56
CA THR A 49 5.14 9.26 -1.94
C THR A 49 4.91 9.83 -3.35
N SER A 50 5.65 10.85 -3.73
CA SER A 50 5.57 11.43 -5.08
C SER A 50 6.01 10.43 -6.14
N GLU A 51 7.08 9.71 -5.90
CA GLU A 51 7.56 8.67 -6.82
C GLU A 51 6.55 7.53 -6.96
N MET A 52 5.92 7.15 -5.86
CA MET A 52 4.88 6.12 -5.87
C MET A 52 3.71 6.52 -6.76
N ILE A 53 3.24 7.75 -6.62
CA ILE A 53 2.12 8.25 -7.41
C ILE A 53 2.48 8.29 -8.90
N GLU A 54 3.71 8.68 -9.23
CA GLU A 54 4.15 8.70 -10.63
C GLU A 54 4.09 7.30 -11.26
N LYS A 55 4.43 6.27 -10.50
CA LYS A 55 4.35 4.90 -10.99
C LYS A 55 2.91 4.40 -11.14
N LEU A 56 1.98 4.93 -10.35
CA LEU A 56 0.60 4.47 -10.34
C LEU A 56 -0.30 5.25 -11.31
N LYS A 57 0.10 6.45 -11.70
CA LYS A 57 -0.69 7.31 -12.60
C LYS A 57 -1.22 6.62 -13.85
N PRO A 58 -0.43 5.78 -14.57
CA PRO A 58 -0.94 5.14 -15.78
C PRO A 58 -2.16 4.25 -15.56
N TYR A 59 -2.41 3.86 -14.32
CA TYR A 59 -3.50 2.93 -13.97
C TYR A 59 -4.67 3.62 -13.29
N LEU A 60 -4.65 4.95 -13.22
CA LEU A 60 -5.67 5.73 -12.52
C LEU A 60 -6.46 6.59 -13.50
N ASP A 61 -7.77 6.64 -13.32
CA ASP A 61 -8.68 7.49 -14.08
C ASP A 61 -9.15 8.65 -13.20
N SER A 62 -9.78 9.65 -13.82
CA SER A 62 -10.18 10.88 -13.12
C SER A 62 -11.16 10.65 -11.99
N GLY A 63 -11.94 9.57 -12.04
CA GLY A 63 -12.88 9.23 -10.98
C GLY A 63 -12.31 8.40 -9.85
N ASP A 64 -11.06 7.95 -9.98
CA ASP A 64 -10.42 7.11 -8.99
C ASP A 64 -9.87 7.95 -7.85
N LYS A 65 -9.76 7.32 -6.68
CA LYS A 65 -9.17 7.94 -5.49
C LYS A 65 -8.09 7.04 -4.95
N LEU A 66 -6.99 7.64 -4.54
CA LEU A 66 -5.87 6.91 -3.98
C LEU A 66 -5.13 7.83 -3.01
N PHE A 67 -4.74 7.29 -1.87
CA PHE A 67 -4.04 8.04 -0.85
C PHE A 67 -2.92 7.18 -0.30
N VAL A 68 -1.72 7.74 -0.22
CA VAL A 68 -0.58 7.07 0.38
C VAL A 68 0.07 7.98 1.40
N THR A 69 0.44 7.43 2.54
CA THR A 69 1.06 8.19 3.61
C THR A 69 2.09 7.35 4.33
N GLU A 70 3.15 8.00 4.78
CA GLU A 70 4.09 7.36 5.69
C GLU A 70 3.41 7.18 7.05
N ILE A 71 3.63 6.01 7.69
CA ILE A 71 3.01 5.71 8.98
C ILE A 71 4.07 5.55 10.06
N VAL A 72 3.65 5.74 11.30
CA VAL A 72 4.52 5.60 12.46
C VAL A 72 4.09 4.40 13.30
N ASN A 73 5.00 3.91 14.13
CA ASN A 73 4.72 2.77 14.99
C ASN A 73 3.94 3.17 16.24
N ASN A 74 2.77 3.72 16.01
CA ASN A 74 1.79 4.05 17.05
C ASN A 74 0.46 3.61 16.50
N LYS A 75 0.09 2.37 16.83
CA LYS A 75 -0.99 1.71 16.12
C LYS A 75 -1.80 0.84 17.07
N GLN A 76 -3.06 0.67 16.72
CA GLN A 76 -3.97 -0.30 17.32
C GLN A 76 -4.89 -0.84 16.24
N GLY A 77 -5.48 -1.99 16.50
CA GLY A 77 -6.37 -2.61 15.54
C GLY A 77 -6.94 -3.91 16.06
N TRP A 78 -7.68 -4.57 15.19
CA TRP A 78 -8.35 -5.82 15.49
C TRP A 78 -7.91 -6.84 14.45
N LEU A 79 -6.82 -7.54 14.73
CA LEU A 79 -6.19 -8.45 13.79
C LEU A 79 -5.82 -9.74 14.52
N THR A 80 -5.54 -10.80 13.77
CA THR A 80 -5.06 -12.04 14.36
C THR A 80 -3.63 -11.87 14.87
N LYS A 81 -3.21 -12.78 15.73
CA LYS A 81 -1.83 -12.79 16.24
C LYS A 81 -0.82 -12.87 15.08
N GLU A 82 -1.11 -13.72 14.10
CA GLU A 82 -0.21 -13.89 12.94
C GLU A 82 -0.10 -12.62 12.12
N GLN A 83 -1.21 -11.92 11.91
CA GLN A 83 -1.20 -10.65 11.18
C GLN A 83 -0.43 -9.59 11.95
N TRP A 84 -0.61 -9.49 13.26
CA TRP A 84 0.16 -8.57 14.09
C TRP A 84 1.65 -8.90 14.07
N ASP A 85 2.00 -10.19 14.13
CA ASP A 85 3.40 -10.60 14.08
C ASP A 85 4.05 -10.18 12.76
N PHE A 86 3.36 -10.38 11.65
CA PHE A 86 3.87 -9.97 10.35
C PHE A 86 4.11 -8.45 10.30
N ILE A 87 3.12 -7.68 10.73
CA ILE A 87 3.19 -6.22 10.70
C ILE A 87 4.36 -5.73 11.56
N ASN A 88 4.51 -6.27 12.76
CA ASN A 88 5.55 -5.85 13.68
C ASN A 88 6.96 -6.24 13.21
N HIS A 89 7.11 -7.35 12.52
CA HIS A 89 8.41 -7.85 12.12
C HIS A 89 8.81 -7.45 10.69
N ASN A 90 7.86 -7.04 9.86
CA ASN A 90 8.13 -6.77 8.45
C ASN A 90 7.78 -5.36 8.01
N ILE A 91 6.88 -4.68 8.68
CA ILE A 91 6.46 -3.33 8.33
C ILE A 91 7.13 -2.29 9.24
N PHE A 92 7.12 -2.53 10.53
CA PHE A 92 7.69 -1.61 11.53
C PHE A 92 9.00 -2.18 12.10
N ILE A 93 10.00 -2.25 11.25
CA ILE A 93 11.32 -2.76 11.66
C ILE A 93 12.37 -1.67 11.70
#